data_74a65e122d8c107551f16c06415108ab
#
_entry.id   74a65e122d8c107551f16c06415108ab
#
_cell.length_a   1.000
_cell.length_b   1.000
_cell.length_c   1.000
_cell.angle_alpha   90.00
_cell.angle_beta   90.00
_cell.angle_gamma   90.00
#
_symmetry.space_group_name_H-M   'P 1'
#
loop_
_entity.id
_entity.type
_entity.pdbx_description
1 polymer ?
#
loop_
_entity_poly.entity_id
_entity_poly.type
_entity_poly.pdbx_seq_one_letter_code
_entity_poly.pdbx_strand_id
1 'polypeptide(L)'
;EALSEVEAKRITIILAILSLGSLAACCLLMQDEIEYTLTIYGIVALLMLSYDSFFELKNKGLVGNMSISLLVAAVTLYGASSVGEITNPLIWYVSGVVFFVNLAREIVKDCQDLDADSETRTTLPMKIGLENSRMVAYVLTLFGIVMLYIPYWQGPFEFGQLLFQAPAMIVMITLNGPMWKGADYVAATRLRIAMLLGLLGFILTLVV
;
A
#
# COMPACT_ATOMS: atom_id res chain seq x y z
N GLU A 1 5.78 3.88 -27.22
CA GLU A 1 6.38 2.57 -27.58
C GLU A 1 6.50 1.75 -26.29
N ALA A 2 6.11 0.46 -26.36
CA ALA A 2 6.29 -0.46 -25.23
C ALA A 2 7.77 -0.87 -25.16
N LEU A 3 8.31 -1.01 -23.93
CA LEU A 3 9.66 -1.51 -23.71
C LEU A 3 9.80 -2.92 -24.28
N SER A 4 10.93 -3.20 -24.92
CA SER A 4 11.26 -4.55 -25.34
C SER A 4 11.57 -5.43 -24.12
N GLU A 5 11.42 -6.75 -24.23
CA GLU A 5 11.70 -7.69 -23.15
C GLU A 5 13.15 -7.59 -22.66
N VAL A 6 14.10 -7.32 -23.56
CA VAL A 6 15.52 -7.15 -23.23
C VAL A 6 15.75 -5.86 -22.43
N GLU A 7 15.09 -4.77 -22.80
CA GLU A 7 15.17 -3.50 -22.07
C GLU A 7 14.56 -3.63 -20.67
N ALA A 8 13.38 -4.27 -20.56
CA ALA A 8 12.74 -4.54 -19.28
C ALA A 8 13.65 -5.36 -18.37
N LYS A 9 14.27 -6.43 -18.84
CA LYS A 9 15.24 -7.23 -18.09
C LYS A 9 16.47 -6.42 -17.63
N ARG A 10 17.03 -5.59 -18.52
CA ARG A 10 18.17 -4.72 -18.17
C ARG A 10 17.80 -3.73 -17.08
N ILE A 11 16.66 -3.06 -17.19
CA ILE A 11 16.17 -2.11 -16.19
C ILE A 11 15.97 -2.83 -14.83
N THR A 12 15.36 -4.01 -14.84
CA THR A 12 15.16 -4.81 -13.62
C THR A 12 16.48 -5.16 -12.93
N ILE A 13 17.50 -5.58 -13.69
CA ILE A 13 18.83 -5.89 -13.15
C ILE A 13 19.49 -4.63 -12.58
N ILE A 14 19.43 -3.50 -13.28
CA ILE A 14 19.98 -2.23 -12.79
C ILE A 14 19.32 -1.81 -11.47
N LEU A 15 17.98 -1.87 -11.41
CA LEU A 15 17.22 -1.55 -10.20
C LEU A 15 17.56 -2.50 -9.04
N ALA A 16 17.75 -3.79 -9.32
CA ALA A 16 18.17 -4.75 -8.30
C ALA A 16 19.57 -4.45 -7.76
N ILE A 17 20.52 -4.10 -8.63
CA ILE A 17 21.89 -3.70 -8.21
C ILE A 17 21.85 -2.41 -7.38
N LEU A 18 21.07 -1.41 -7.80
CA LEU A 18 20.89 -0.16 -7.05
C LEU A 18 20.25 -0.40 -5.68
N SER A 19 19.27 -1.30 -5.60
CA SER A 19 18.62 -1.69 -4.35
C SER A 19 19.60 -2.36 -3.39
N LEU A 20 20.43 -3.29 -3.87
CA LEU A 20 21.49 -3.93 -3.07
C LEU A 20 22.57 -2.93 -2.65
N GLY A 21 22.95 -2.01 -3.53
CA GLY A 21 23.89 -0.93 -3.21
C GLY A 21 23.34 0.01 -2.12
N SER A 22 22.06 0.36 -2.20
CA SER A 22 21.38 1.14 -1.17
C SER A 22 21.33 0.41 0.18
N LEU A 23 21.03 -0.90 0.17
CA LEU A 23 21.05 -1.73 1.37
C LEU A 23 22.45 -1.77 1.98
N ALA A 24 23.50 -1.98 1.17
CA ALA A 24 24.88 -2.00 1.63
C ALA A 24 25.30 -0.64 2.24
N ALA A 25 24.92 0.47 1.61
CA ALA A 25 25.15 1.80 2.16
C ALA A 25 24.45 1.99 3.52
N CYS A 26 23.18 1.55 3.62
CA CYS A 26 22.44 1.55 4.88
C CYS A 26 23.19 0.77 5.96
N CYS A 27 23.65 -0.44 5.64
CA CYS A 27 24.42 -1.29 6.55
C CYS A 27 25.74 -0.66 7.02
N LEU A 28 26.38 0.14 6.19
CA LEU A 28 27.63 0.83 6.54
C LEU A 28 27.41 2.08 7.41
N LEU A 29 26.25 2.72 7.26
CA LEU A 29 25.93 3.97 7.96
C LEU A 29 25.20 3.73 9.28
N MET A 30 24.44 2.65 9.40
CA MET A 30 23.75 2.26 10.63
C MET A 30 24.71 1.49 11.54
N GLN A 31 24.72 1.87 12.82
CA GLN A 31 25.49 1.16 13.86
C GLN A 31 24.61 0.23 14.68
N ASP A 32 23.34 0.57 14.83
CA ASP A 32 22.37 -0.17 15.65
C ASP A 32 21.13 -0.62 14.83
N GLU A 33 20.47 -1.67 15.26
CA GLU A 33 19.17 -2.16 14.72
C GLU A 33 19.17 -2.58 13.22
N ILE A 34 20.36 -2.82 12.63
CA ILE A 34 20.51 -3.21 11.22
C ILE A 34 19.74 -4.50 10.89
N GLU A 35 19.55 -5.36 11.89
CA GLU A 35 18.82 -6.62 11.77
C GLU A 35 17.37 -6.43 11.31
N TYR A 36 16.69 -5.38 11.77
CA TYR A 36 15.31 -5.07 11.31
C TYR A 36 15.30 -4.68 9.84
N THR A 37 16.24 -3.84 9.42
CA THR A 37 16.37 -3.41 8.02
C THR A 37 16.65 -4.59 7.10
N LEU A 38 17.59 -5.48 7.48
CA LEU A 38 17.90 -6.68 6.72
C LEU A 38 16.71 -7.65 6.67
N THR A 39 16.02 -7.82 7.78
CA THR A 39 14.85 -8.70 7.88
C THR A 39 13.71 -8.20 6.98
N ILE A 40 13.38 -6.91 7.05
CA ILE A 40 12.32 -6.32 6.22
C ILE A 40 12.71 -6.42 4.75
N TYR A 41 13.95 -6.08 4.38
CA TYR A 41 14.44 -6.21 3.02
C TYR A 41 14.33 -7.66 2.50
N GLY A 42 14.75 -8.63 3.30
CA GLY A 42 14.65 -10.06 2.95
C GLY A 42 13.21 -10.52 2.73
N ILE A 43 12.29 -10.14 3.63
CA ILE A 43 10.86 -10.46 3.51
C ILE A 43 10.27 -9.83 2.24
N VAL A 44 10.58 -8.55 1.98
CA VAL A 44 10.10 -7.83 0.80
C VAL A 44 10.64 -8.46 -0.48
N ALA A 45 11.93 -8.80 -0.53
CA ALA A 45 12.53 -9.47 -1.68
C ALA A 45 11.89 -10.84 -1.95
N LEU A 46 11.69 -11.65 -0.92
CA LEU A 46 11.01 -12.94 -1.03
C LEU A 46 9.56 -12.79 -1.50
N LEU A 47 8.82 -11.83 -0.95
CA LEU A 47 7.44 -11.57 -1.34
C LEU A 47 7.37 -11.09 -2.79
N MET A 48 8.29 -10.23 -3.23
CA MET A 48 8.36 -9.73 -4.60
C MET A 48 8.66 -10.86 -5.59
N LEU A 49 9.62 -11.75 -5.28
CA LEU A 49 9.92 -12.92 -6.10
C LEU A 49 8.74 -13.90 -6.14
N SER A 50 8.05 -14.08 -5.00
CA SER A 50 6.86 -14.93 -4.90
C SER A 50 5.66 -14.35 -5.68
N TYR A 51 5.57 -13.04 -5.76
CA TYR A 51 4.49 -12.35 -6.46
C TYR A 51 4.53 -12.59 -7.96
N ASP A 52 5.70 -12.51 -8.57
CA ASP A 52 5.84 -12.58 -10.03
C ASP A 52 6.28 -13.96 -10.55
N SER A 53 7.21 -14.65 -9.84
CA SER A 53 7.93 -15.78 -10.42
C SER A 53 7.65 -17.14 -9.74
N PHE A 54 7.84 -17.26 -8.42
CA PHE A 54 7.81 -18.58 -7.77
C PHE A 54 6.39 -19.12 -7.54
N PHE A 55 5.50 -18.28 -7.05
CA PHE A 55 4.14 -18.68 -6.70
C PHE A 55 3.08 -18.00 -7.53
N GLU A 56 3.48 -17.09 -8.40
CA GLU A 56 2.59 -16.30 -9.25
C GLU A 56 1.40 -15.71 -8.45
N LEU A 57 1.71 -15.12 -7.29
CA LEU A 57 0.66 -14.62 -6.38
C LEU A 57 -0.23 -13.58 -7.05
N LYS A 58 0.31 -12.85 -8.05
CA LYS A 58 -0.44 -11.90 -8.88
C LYS A 58 -1.69 -12.51 -9.53
N ASN A 59 -1.67 -13.84 -9.78
CA ASN A 59 -2.78 -14.55 -10.43
C ASN A 59 -3.80 -15.13 -9.42
N LYS A 60 -3.55 -14.96 -8.10
CA LYS A 60 -4.35 -15.56 -7.01
C LYS A 60 -5.34 -14.61 -6.35
N GLY A 61 -5.86 -13.64 -7.09
CA GLY A 61 -6.92 -12.73 -6.64
C GLY A 61 -6.57 -12.00 -5.34
N LEU A 62 -7.38 -12.19 -4.30
CA LEU A 62 -7.19 -11.50 -3.02
C LEU A 62 -5.78 -11.68 -2.42
N VAL A 63 -5.17 -12.87 -2.57
CA VAL A 63 -3.79 -13.11 -2.09
C VAL A 63 -2.80 -12.24 -2.84
N GLY A 64 -2.96 -12.06 -4.16
CA GLY A 64 -2.17 -11.15 -4.96
C GLY A 64 -2.35 -9.70 -4.51
N ASN A 65 -3.59 -9.27 -4.28
CA ASN A 65 -3.90 -7.92 -3.81
C ASN A 65 -3.33 -7.64 -2.41
N MET A 66 -3.37 -8.62 -1.51
CA MET A 66 -2.72 -8.54 -0.20
C MET A 66 -1.21 -8.44 -0.33
N SER A 67 -0.61 -9.25 -1.21
CA SER A 67 0.84 -9.26 -1.42
C SER A 67 1.35 -7.92 -1.94
N ILE A 68 0.71 -7.34 -2.96
CA ILE A 68 1.11 -6.03 -3.47
C ILE A 68 0.87 -4.92 -2.44
N SER A 69 -0.21 -5.00 -1.65
CA SER A 69 -0.50 -4.03 -0.60
C SER A 69 0.49 -4.09 0.56
N LEU A 70 0.95 -5.29 0.92
CA LEU A 70 2.05 -5.48 1.88
C LEU A 70 3.37 -4.91 1.34
N LEU A 71 3.69 -5.13 0.06
CA LEU A 71 4.88 -4.55 -0.56
C LEU A 71 4.86 -3.02 -0.52
N VAL A 72 3.71 -2.40 -0.81
CA VAL A 72 3.57 -0.93 -0.73
C VAL A 72 3.69 -0.43 0.71
N ALA A 73 3.05 -1.09 1.68
CA ALA A 73 3.15 -0.74 3.10
C ALA A 73 4.56 -0.95 3.65
N ALA A 74 5.28 -1.98 3.19
CA ALA A 74 6.64 -2.28 3.61
C ALA A 74 7.65 -1.17 3.24
N VAL A 75 7.34 -0.30 2.27
CA VAL A 75 8.18 0.87 1.96
C VAL A 75 8.31 1.79 3.17
N THR A 76 7.22 2.02 3.91
CA THR A 76 7.23 2.85 5.12
C THR A 76 8.00 2.17 6.25
N LEU A 77 7.81 0.85 6.44
CA LEU A 77 8.54 0.07 7.44
C LEU A 77 10.04 0.01 7.13
N TYR A 78 10.42 -0.20 5.88
CA TYR A 78 11.82 -0.19 5.45
C TYR A 78 12.47 1.17 5.64
N GLY A 79 11.78 2.26 5.27
CA GLY A 79 12.27 3.62 5.49
C GLY A 79 12.50 3.91 6.97
N ALA A 80 11.57 3.53 7.84
CA ALA A 80 11.70 3.71 9.28
C ALA A 80 12.84 2.86 9.87
N SER A 81 12.94 1.59 9.47
CA SER A 81 14.03 0.71 9.94
C SER A 81 15.40 1.23 9.54
N SER A 82 15.52 1.87 8.37
CA SER A 82 16.78 2.42 7.87
C SER A 82 17.29 3.64 8.65
N VAL A 83 16.48 4.21 9.54
CA VAL A 83 16.84 5.34 10.42
C VAL A 83 16.65 5.00 11.90
N GLY A 84 16.47 3.71 12.26
CA GLY A 84 16.32 3.25 13.64
C GLY A 84 14.94 3.54 14.27
N GLU A 85 13.92 3.86 13.48
CA GLU A 85 12.59 4.27 13.98
C GLU A 85 11.53 3.16 13.85
N ILE A 86 11.93 1.90 13.64
CA ILE A 86 10.97 0.79 13.42
C ILE A 86 10.08 0.49 14.63
N THR A 87 10.55 0.81 15.83
CA THR A 87 9.81 0.61 17.08
C THR A 87 8.79 1.72 17.36
N ASN A 88 8.83 2.81 16.59
CA ASN A 88 7.89 3.92 16.72
C ASN A 88 6.47 3.49 16.28
N PRO A 89 5.46 3.52 17.16
CA PRO A 89 4.11 3.07 16.83
C PRO A 89 3.47 3.82 15.66
N LEU A 90 3.84 5.10 15.45
CA LEU A 90 3.33 5.90 14.36
C LEU A 90 3.58 5.25 12.99
N ILE A 91 4.76 4.64 12.82
CA ILE A 91 5.16 3.98 11.57
C ILE A 91 4.21 2.83 11.23
N TRP A 92 3.81 2.07 12.25
CA TRP A 92 2.88 0.95 12.08
C TRP A 92 1.46 1.42 11.73
N TYR A 93 1.00 2.54 12.31
CA TYR A 93 -0.28 3.13 11.93
C TYR A 93 -0.26 3.66 10.49
N VAL A 94 0.79 4.38 10.10
CA VAL A 94 0.96 4.85 8.72
C VAL A 94 1.00 3.69 7.73
N SER A 95 1.78 2.64 8.04
CA SER A 95 1.85 1.41 7.22
C SER A 95 0.49 0.72 7.13
N GLY A 96 -0.28 0.69 8.22
CA GLY A 96 -1.64 0.17 8.26
C GLY A 96 -2.59 0.95 7.34
N VAL A 97 -2.54 2.29 7.38
CA VAL A 97 -3.31 3.13 6.44
C VAL A 97 -2.97 2.76 4.99
N VAL A 98 -1.68 2.73 4.66
CA VAL A 98 -1.20 2.41 3.31
C VAL A 98 -1.67 1.02 2.90
N PHE A 99 -1.54 0.01 3.77
CA PHE A 99 -1.96 -1.36 3.49
C PHE A 99 -3.46 -1.44 3.19
N PHE A 100 -4.32 -0.96 4.08
CA PHE A 100 -5.77 -1.11 3.95
C PHE A 100 -6.32 -0.33 2.76
N VAL A 101 -5.86 0.91 2.56
CA VAL A 101 -6.34 1.75 1.46
C VAL A 101 -5.84 1.25 0.12
N ASN A 102 -4.60 0.76 0.04
CA ASN A 102 -4.09 0.15 -1.19
C ASN A 102 -4.80 -1.17 -1.50
N LEU A 103 -5.07 -2.02 -0.49
CA LEU A 103 -5.81 -3.27 -0.67
C LEU A 103 -7.24 -2.99 -1.19
N ALA A 104 -7.92 -2.00 -0.61
CA ALA A 104 -9.21 -1.55 -1.11
C ALA A 104 -9.13 -1.12 -2.59
N ARG A 105 -8.08 -0.34 -2.93
CA ARG A 105 -7.86 0.13 -4.30
C ARG A 105 -7.61 -1.00 -5.29
N GLU A 106 -6.79 -2.00 -4.94
CA GLU A 106 -6.53 -3.14 -5.82
C GLU A 106 -7.79 -3.98 -6.04
N ILE A 107 -8.64 -4.19 -5.01
CA ILE A 107 -9.94 -4.86 -5.17
C ILE A 107 -10.87 -4.06 -6.10
N VAL A 108 -10.91 -2.73 -5.98
CA VAL A 108 -11.73 -1.90 -6.87
C VAL A 108 -11.20 -1.94 -8.31
N LYS A 109 -9.89 -2.01 -8.50
CA LYS A 109 -9.30 -2.22 -9.84
C LYS A 109 -9.68 -3.57 -10.43
N ASP A 110 -9.68 -4.64 -9.63
CA ASP A 110 -10.16 -5.94 -10.10
C ASP A 110 -11.65 -5.88 -10.52
N CYS A 111 -12.46 -5.04 -9.87
CA CYS A 111 -13.84 -4.78 -10.31
C CYS A 111 -13.90 -4.05 -11.66
N GLN A 112 -13.00 -3.09 -11.87
CA GLN A 112 -12.90 -2.32 -13.10
C GLN A 112 -12.44 -3.19 -14.28
N ASP A 113 -11.46 -4.07 -14.04
CA ASP A 113 -10.76 -4.83 -15.06
C ASP A 113 -11.33 -6.26 -15.23
N LEU A 114 -12.53 -6.54 -14.68
CA LEU A 114 -13.13 -7.88 -14.59
C LEU A 114 -13.13 -8.64 -15.92
N ASP A 115 -13.57 -7.98 -17.00
CA ASP A 115 -13.68 -8.62 -18.33
C ASP A 115 -12.28 -8.91 -18.92
N ALA A 116 -11.32 -7.97 -18.75
CA ALA A 116 -9.96 -8.11 -19.24
C ALA A 116 -9.17 -9.19 -18.49
N ASP A 117 -9.45 -9.39 -17.20
CA ASP A 117 -8.76 -10.33 -16.34
C ASP A 117 -9.32 -11.77 -16.45
N SER A 118 -10.51 -11.95 -17.01
CA SER A 118 -11.25 -13.22 -17.01
C SER A 118 -10.50 -14.40 -17.62
N GLU A 119 -9.61 -14.16 -18.57
CA GLU A 119 -8.84 -15.20 -19.27
C GLU A 119 -7.48 -15.49 -18.61
N THR A 120 -6.98 -14.60 -17.75
CA THR A 120 -5.58 -14.65 -17.28
C THR A 120 -5.42 -14.93 -15.81
N ARG A 121 -6.39 -14.55 -14.97
CA ARG A 121 -6.30 -14.70 -13.51
C ARG A 121 -7.68 -14.83 -12.86
N THR A 122 -7.71 -15.30 -11.63
CA THR A 122 -8.96 -15.37 -10.83
C THR A 122 -8.96 -14.26 -9.79
N THR A 123 -9.85 -13.28 -9.96
CA THR A 123 -9.96 -12.12 -9.07
C THR A 123 -11.06 -12.28 -8.01
N LEU A 124 -11.08 -11.41 -7.00
CA LEU A 124 -12.13 -11.44 -5.96
C LEU A 124 -13.53 -11.22 -6.54
N PRO A 125 -13.76 -10.25 -7.47
CA PRO A 125 -15.07 -10.05 -8.09
C PRO A 125 -15.62 -11.27 -8.84
N MET A 126 -14.75 -12.11 -9.40
CA MET A 126 -15.17 -13.37 -10.04
C MET A 126 -15.69 -14.39 -9.02
N LYS A 127 -15.24 -14.33 -7.77
CA LYS A 127 -15.63 -15.29 -6.72
C LYS A 127 -16.86 -14.88 -5.95
N ILE A 128 -17.00 -13.60 -5.60
CA ILE A 128 -18.07 -13.12 -4.72
C ILE A 128 -18.98 -12.07 -5.38
N GLY A 129 -18.75 -11.74 -6.64
CA GLY A 129 -19.48 -10.72 -7.40
C GLY A 129 -19.02 -9.30 -7.14
N LEU A 130 -19.40 -8.38 -8.06
CA LEU A 130 -18.96 -6.98 -8.05
C LEU A 130 -19.42 -6.23 -6.79
N GLU A 131 -20.70 -6.37 -6.41
CA GLU A 131 -21.26 -5.66 -5.24
C GLU A 131 -20.56 -6.03 -3.94
N ASN A 132 -20.37 -7.33 -3.69
CA ASN A 132 -19.71 -7.80 -2.47
C ASN A 132 -18.24 -7.37 -2.44
N SER A 133 -17.56 -7.37 -3.60
CA SER A 133 -16.18 -6.93 -3.69
C SER A 133 -16.02 -5.43 -3.40
N ARG A 134 -16.93 -4.59 -3.92
CA ARG A 134 -16.97 -3.16 -3.58
C ARG A 134 -17.27 -2.92 -2.11
N MET A 135 -18.18 -3.74 -1.51
CA MET A 135 -18.45 -3.67 -0.07
C MET A 135 -17.20 -4.02 0.75
N VAL A 136 -16.49 -5.09 0.40
CA VAL A 136 -15.21 -5.46 1.05
C VAL A 136 -14.20 -4.32 0.92
N ALA A 137 -14.03 -3.73 -0.26
CA ALA A 137 -13.13 -2.61 -0.48
C ALA A 137 -13.53 -1.38 0.38
N TYR A 138 -14.82 -1.09 0.51
CA TYR A 138 -15.28 0.00 1.36
C TYR A 138 -14.99 -0.26 2.85
N VAL A 139 -15.23 -1.47 3.34
CA VAL A 139 -14.91 -1.87 4.72
C VAL A 139 -13.41 -1.72 4.99
N LEU A 140 -12.55 -2.16 4.06
CA LEU A 140 -11.09 -1.97 4.18
C LEU A 140 -10.70 -0.49 4.21
N THR A 141 -11.39 0.35 3.45
CA THR A 141 -11.19 1.81 3.50
C THR A 141 -11.54 2.37 4.89
N LEU A 142 -12.60 1.87 5.53
CA LEU A 142 -12.95 2.26 6.90
C LEU A 142 -11.88 1.81 7.91
N PHE A 143 -11.28 0.63 7.75
CA PHE A 143 -10.11 0.25 8.55
C PHE A 143 -8.92 1.19 8.34
N GLY A 144 -8.69 1.65 7.11
CA GLY A 144 -7.70 2.70 6.82
C GLY A 144 -7.98 3.99 7.60
N ILE A 145 -9.24 4.43 7.68
CA ILE A 145 -9.65 5.60 8.48
C ILE A 145 -9.36 5.38 9.98
N VAL A 146 -9.65 4.18 10.49
CA VAL A 146 -9.36 3.85 11.90
C VAL A 146 -7.86 3.96 12.17
N MET A 147 -7.02 3.37 11.31
CA MET A 147 -5.56 3.46 11.44
C MET A 147 -5.05 4.90 11.38
N LEU A 148 -5.66 5.72 10.53
CA LEU A 148 -5.34 7.14 10.39
C LEU A 148 -5.73 7.95 11.63
N TYR A 149 -6.81 7.57 12.32
CA TYR A 149 -7.32 8.25 13.50
C TYR A 149 -6.52 7.96 14.79
N ILE A 150 -6.00 6.72 14.94
CA ILE A 150 -5.37 6.25 16.19
C ILE A 150 -4.25 7.17 16.69
N PRO A 151 -3.30 7.69 15.87
CA PRO A 151 -2.23 8.57 16.34
C PRO A 151 -2.71 9.86 17.02
N TYR A 152 -3.92 10.31 16.68
CA TYR A 152 -4.53 11.52 17.25
C TYR A 152 -5.36 11.23 18.51
N TRP A 153 -5.71 9.96 18.74
CA TRP A 153 -6.44 9.55 19.93
C TRP A 153 -5.52 9.01 21.04
N GLN A 154 -4.53 8.19 20.66
CA GLN A 154 -3.61 7.57 21.61
C GLN A 154 -2.26 8.31 21.73
N GLY A 155 -2.00 9.31 20.86
CA GLY A 155 -0.72 9.95 20.66
C GLY A 155 0.07 9.29 19.51
N PRO A 156 1.14 9.94 19.04
CA PRO A 156 1.82 11.10 19.64
C PRO A 156 1.23 12.47 19.27
N PHE A 157 0.17 12.54 18.46
CA PHE A 157 -0.37 13.80 17.96
C PHE A 157 -1.51 14.35 18.83
N GLU A 158 -1.69 15.67 18.81
CA GLU A 158 -2.83 16.31 19.46
C GLU A 158 -4.11 16.09 18.67
N PHE A 159 -5.23 15.95 19.37
CA PHE A 159 -6.53 15.71 18.74
C PHE A 159 -6.93 16.81 17.75
N GLY A 160 -6.58 18.09 18.04
CA GLY A 160 -6.84 19.22 17.15
C GLY A 160 -6.15 19.10 15.78
N GLN A 161 -4.99 18.46 15.73
CA GLN A 161 -4.23 18.25 14.50
C GLN A 161 -4.88 17.21 13.55
N LEU A 162 -5.89 16.44 14.03
CA LEU A 162 -6.70 15.57 13.19
C LEU A 162 -7.35 16.33 12.02
N LEU A 163 -7.51 17.65 12.15
CA LEU A 163 -8.03 18.50 11.08
C LEU A 163 -7.20 18.40 9.80
N PHE A 164 -5.89 18.17 9.90
CA PHE A 164 -5.03 17.97 8.72
C PHE A 164 -5.35 16.68 7.97
N GLN A 165 -5.99 15.70 8.61
CA GLN A 165 -6.43 14.46 7.98
C GLN A 165 -7.87 14.55 7.42
N ALA A 166 -8.62 15.58 7.76
CA ALA A 166 -10.01 15.73 7.33
C ALA A 166 -10.20 15.60 5.80
N PRO A 167 -9.35 16.17 4.92
CA PRO A 167 -9.48 15.99 3.48
C PRO A 167 -9.40 14.53 3.04
N ALA A 168 -8.44 13.76 3.58
CA ALA A 168 -8.29 12.34 3.28
C ALA A 168 -9.51 11.53 3.77
N MET A 169 -9.96 11.78 5.01
CA MET A 169 -11.11 11.12 5.60
C MET A 169 -12.40 11.39 4.84
N ILE A 170 -12.64 12.64 4.42
CA ILE A 170 -13.82 13.01 3.61
C ILE A 170 -13.82 12.26 2.29
N VAL A 171 -12.69 12.19 1.58
CA VAL A 171 -12.58 11.43 0.34
C VAL A 171 -12.88 9.95 0.58
N MET A 172 -12.34 9.35 1.65
CA MET A 172 -12.55 7.94 1.99
C MET A 172 -14.00 7.63 2.38
N ILE A 173 -14.63 8.45 3.21
CA ILE A 173 -16.02 8.27 3.65
C ILE A 173 -16.99 8.39 2.46
N THR A 174 -16.74 9.32 1.54
CA THR A 174 -17.61 9.57 0.38
C THR A 174 -17.43 8.57 -0.76
N LEU A 175 -16.55 7.57 -0.62
CA LEU A 175 -16.33 6.51 -1.62
C LEU A 175 -17.54 5.60 -1.81
N ASN A 176 -18.42 5.50 -0.81
CA ASN A 176 -19.66 4.73 -0.95
C ASN A 176 -20.44 5.13 -2.20
N GLY A 177 -20.57 6.41 -2.50
CA GLY A 177 -21.32 6.89 -3.67
C GLY A 177 -20.82 6.33 -5.02
N PRO A 178 -19.55 6.50 -5.40
CA PRO A 178 -18.99 5.89 -6.60
C PRO A 178 -19.04 4.35 -6.60
N MET A 179 -18.75 3.69 -5.47
CA MET A 179 -18.73 2.23 -5.38
C MET A 179 -20.13 1.64 -5.58
N TRP A 180 -21.18 2.21 -4.98
CA TRP A 180 -22.57 1.78 -5.16
C TRP A 180 -23.06 1.97 -6.61
N LYS A 181 -22.56 3.00 -7.29
CA LYS A 181 -22.90 3.29 -8.69
C LYS A 181 -22.08 2.48 -9.70
N GLY A 182 -21.14 1.66 -9.25
CA GLY A 182 -20.23 0.92 -10.12
C GLY A 182 -19.21 1.80 -10.86
N ALA A 183 -18.93 3.01 -10.35
CA ALA A 183 -17.94 3.91 -10.92
C ALA A 183 -16.53 3.58 -10.40
N ASP A 184 -16.05 2.37 -10.71
CA ASP A 184 -14.83 1.79 -10.15
C ASP A 184 -13.58 2.61 -10.46
N TYR A 185 -13.45 3.13 -11.67
CA TYR A 185 -12.35 4.03 -12.02
C TYR A 185 -12.28 5.28 -11.12
N VAL A 186 -13.44 5.88 -10.85
CA VAL A 186 -13.55 7.05 -9.96
C VAL A 186 -13.18 6.67 -8.53
N ALA A 187 -13.65 5.52 -8.06
CA ALA A 187 -13.35 5.03 -6.72
C ALA A 187 -11.86 4.72 -6.55
N ALA A 188 -11.23 4.02 -7.50
CA ALA A 188 -9.79 3.73 -7.49
C ALA A 188 -8.93 5.01 -7.52
N THR A 189 -9.36 6.01 -8.31
CA THR A 189 -8.67 7.31 -8.39
C THR A 189 -8.79 8.07 -7.07
N ARG A 190 -9.98 8.09 -6.45
CA ARG A 190 -10.20 8.76 -5.15
C ARG A 190 -9.40 8.09 -4.04
N LEU A 191 -9.28 6.76 -4.00
CA LEU A 191 -8.42 6.05 -3.04
C LEU A 191 -6.96 6.47 -3.18
N ARG A 192 -6.45 6.64 -4.40
CA ARG A 192 -5.10 7.17 -4.63
C ARG A 192 -4.94 8.59 -4.09
N ILE A 193 -5.92 9.45 -4.36
CA ILE A 193 -5.93 10.83 -3.84
C ILE A 193 -5.98 10.83 -2.31
N ALA A 194 -6.80 9.96 -1.70
CA ALA A 194 -6.88 9.84 -0.24
C ALA A 194 -5.55 9.45 0.40
N MET A 195 -4.78 8.52 -0.21
CA MET A 195 -3.45 8.16 0.26
C MET A 195 -2.48 9.36 0.23
N LEU A 196 -2.49 10.12 -0.86
CA LEU A 196 -1.64 11.33 -0.98
C LEU A 196 -2.04 12.41 0.02
N LEU A 197 -3.33 12.65 0.21
CA LEU A 197 -3.85 13.61 1.20
C LEU A 197 -3.54 13.18 2.64
N GLY A 198 -3.64 11.87 2.94
CA GLY A 198 -3.28 11.33 4.25
C GLY A 198 -1.78 11.49 4.56
N LEU A 199 -0.92 11.18 3.58
CA LEU A 199 0.51 11.42 3.72
C LEU A 199 0.83 12.90 3.94
N LEU A 200 0.23 13.79 3.16
CA LEU A 200 0.38 15.25 3.34
C LEU A 200 -0.12 15.69 4.71
N GLY A 201 -1.24 15.14 5.19
CA GLY A 201 -1.78 15.41 6.52
C GLY A 201 -0.80 15.03 7.63
N PHE A 202 -0.14 13.86 7.55
CA PHE A 202 0.91 13.47 8.51
C PHE A 202 2.12 14.41 8.45
N ILE A 203 2.57 14.81 7.25
CA ILE A 203 3.67 15.76 7.11
C ILE A 203 3.30 17.10 7.76
N LEU A 204 2.10 17.62 7.51
CA LEU A 204 1.64 18.87 8.13
C LEU A 204 1.56 18.77 9.66
N THR A 205 1.09 17.64 10.18
CA THR A 205 1.04 17.39 11.64
C THR A 205 2.44 17.40 12.28
N LEU A 206 3.48 16.97 11.55
CA LEU A 206 4.86 16.95 12.06
C LEU A 206 5.55 18.34 12.01
N VAL A 207 5.06 19.24 11.16
CA VAL A 207 5.68 20.58 10.95
C VAL A 207 5.01 21.66 11.80
N VAL A 208 3.74 21.47 12.14
CA VAL A 208 2.91 22.42 12.94
C VAL A 208 2.74 21.93 14.36
#